data_bf67b48762ee88cd7ae51c8ae33d1d54
#
_entry.id   bf67b48762ee88cd7ae51c8ae33d1d54
#
_cell.length_a   1.000
_cell.length_b   1.000
_cell.length_c   1.000
_cell.angle_alpha   90.00
_cell.angle_beta   90.00
_cell.angle_gamma   90.00
#
_symmetry.space_group_name_H-M   'P 1'
#
loop_
_entity.id
_entity.type
_entity.pdbx_description
1 polymer ?
#
loop_
_entity_poly.entity_id
_entity_poly.type
_entity_poly.pdbx_seq_one_letter_code
_entity_poly.pdbx_strand_id
1 'polypeptide(L)'
;MKRWKHYLFLCVAFGFLYVSSEQIHAEEVTQPKAVTQTETSVSTTDVSTSDIADAESTSDDQQDIEYESHIQGNGWETQERTNGELSGTTGENKRLEAIQISLPDHNDSIQYQVHVQDIGWMDYVSGGEVAGTTGQAKRIEAIRIRLSGNLVNTYNVIYHTHVQNYGWLKWVMNDTISGTTGQSLRIEVIEILLAKKDVEAATGNDVVYDSHVQNIGWQSEVQDGQLSGTVGKSYRLEAMHILLSNPSLGGHIQYQTHIQNLGWQDWKTDGQLSGMTGQDLRLEAIRIRLTGAISQ
;
A
#
# COMPACT_ATOMS: atom_id res chain seq x y z
N MET A 1 38.47 42.58 -35.75
CA MET A 1 38.89 41.22 -36.10
C MET A 1 38.43 40.27 -35.02
N LYS A 2 37.31 39.61 -35.17
CA LYS A 2 36.81 38.61 -34.24
C LYS A 2 36.89 37.23 -34.91
N ARG A 3 37.68 36.33 -34.32
CA ARG A 3 37.90 34.95 -34.77
C ARG A 3 36.72 34.09 -34.29
N TRP A 4 35.96 33.48 -35.20
CA TRP A 4 34.99 32.44 -34.90
C TRP A 4 35.69 31.10 -34.89
N LYS A 5 35.55 30.33 -33.79
CA LYS A 5 35.93 28.92 -33.70
C LYS A 5 34.74 28.06 -34.08
N HIS A 6 34.92 27.25 -35.11
CA HIS A 6 33.97 26.22 -35.53
C HIS A 6 34.15 25.01 -34.64
N TYR A 7 33.11 24.55 -34.02
CA TYR A 7 33.05 23.22 -33.40
C TYR A 7 32.41 22.25 -34.40
N LEU A 8 33.19 21.23 -34.74
CA LEU A 8 32.81 20.12 -35.59
C LEU A 8 31.99 19.12 -34.76
N PHE A 9 30.73 18.93 -35.11
CA PHE A 9 29.91 17.86 -34.52
C PHE A 9 30.21 16.54 -35.24
N LEU A 10 30.78 15.58 -34.53
CA LEU A 10 30.97 14.21 -35.02
C LEU A 10 29.73 13.39 -34.70
N CYS A 11 28.90 13.08 -35.68
CA CYS A 11 27.81 12.12 -35.56
C CYS A 11 28.37 10.71 -35.60
N VAL A 12 28.32 9.99 -34.45
CA VAL A 12 28.56 8.56 -34.40
C VAL A 12 27.22 7.82 -34.58
N ALA A 13 27.07 7.19 -35.73
CA ALA A 13 25.94 6.32 -36.04
C ALA A 13 26.12 4.98 -35.28
N PHE A 14 25.22 4.65 -34.38
CA PHE A 14 25.12 3.32 -33.83
C PHE A 14 24.25 2.44 -34.72
N GLY A 15 24.89 1.43 -35.32
CA GLY A 15 24.21 0.40 -36.09
C GLY A 15 23.37 -0.52 -35.22
N PHE A 16 22.12 -0.69 -35.59
CA PHE A 16 21.26 -1.72 -35.02
C PHE A 16 21.68 -3.11 -35.51
N LEU A 17 22.15 -3.95 -34.59
CA LEU A 17 22.27 -5.38 -34.84
C LEU A 17 20.90 -6.03 -34.61
N TYR A 18 20.32 -6.54 -35.69
CA TYR A 18 19.15 -7.42 -35.66
C TYR A 18 19.61 -8.81 -35.19
N VAL A 19 19.11 -9.25 -34.05
CA VAL A 19 19.22 -10.65 -33.60
C VAL A 19 17.93 -11.37 -33.95
N SER A 20 18.06 -12.38 -34.82
CA SER A 20 16.96 -13.23 -35.25
C SER A 20 16.46 -14.11 -34.09
N SER A 21 15.14 -14.18 -33.94
CA SER A 21 14.46 -15.10 -33.04
C SER A 21 14.59 -16.55 -33.53
N GLU A 22 15.28 -17.40 -32.78
CA GLU A 22 15.19 -18.83 -32.93
C GLU A 22 13.90 -19.34 -32.32
N GLN A 23 13.16 -20.13 -33.10
CA GLN A 23 11.95 -20.80 -32.65
C GLN A 23 12.34 -21.99 -31.76
N ILE A 24 11.85 -21.98 -30.51
CA ILE A 24 11.91 -23.13 -29.64
C ILE A 24 10.72 -24.03 -29.93
N HIS A 25 11.02 -25.25 -30.36
CA HIS A 25 10.03 -26.31 -30.55
C HIS A 25 9.41 -26.70 -29.20
N ALA A 26 8.09 -26.70 -29.12
CA ALA A 26 7.34 -27.25 -28.01
C ALA A 26 7.37 -28.77 -28.08
N GLU A 27 7.95 -29.42 -27.08
CA GLU A 27 7.80 -30.86 -26.86
C GLU A 27 6.41 -31.16 -26.30
N GLU A 28 5.72 -32.10 -26.97
CA GLU A 28 4.40 -32.59 -26.63
C GLU A 28 4.50 -33.54 -25.42
N VAL A 29 3.96 -33.08 -24.26
CA VAL A 29 3.85 -33.92 -23.05
C VAL A 29 2.59 -34.76 -23.14
N THR A 30 2.78 -36.04 -23.38
CA THR A 30 1.73 -37.07 -23.38
C THR A 30 1.11 -37.26 -22.00
N GLN A 31 -0.23 -37.19 -21.93
CA GLN A 31 -1.03 -37.49 -20.75
C GLN A 31 -0.96 -38.98 -20.38
N PRO A 32 -0.92 -39.36 -19.10
CA PRO A 32 -1.07 -40.74 -18.67
C PRO A 32 -2.53 -41.18 -18.70
N LYS A 33 -2.71 -42.40 -19.20
CA LYS A 33 -3.96 -43.16 -19.36
C LYS A 33 -4.72 -43.36 -18.05
N ALA A 34 -6.05 -43.21 -18.12
CA ALA A 34 -7.00 -43.52 -17.07
C ALA A 34 -6.90 -44.99 -16.60
N VAL A 35 -6.81 -45.15 -15.26
CA VAL A 35 -6.93 -46.47 -14.62
C VAL A 35 -8.38 -46.65 -14.21
N THR A 36 -9.01 -47.71 -14.76
CA THR A 36 -10.36 -48.15 -14.41
C THR A 36 -10.36 -48.74 -13.00
N GLN A 37 -11.11 -48.18 -12.10
CA GLN A 37 -11.38 -48.79 -10.80
C GLN A 37 -12.69 -49.58 -10.85
N THR A 38 -12.58 -50.80 -10.43
CA THR A 38 -13.62 -51.82 -10.31
C THR A 38 -14.52 -51.49 -9.11
N GLU A 39 -15.82 -51.43 -9.35
CA GLU A 39 -16.82 -51.28 -8.30
C GLU A 39 -16.93 -52.55 -7.47
N THR A 40 -16.76 -52.45 -6.16
CA THR A 40 -17.15 -53.47 -5.20
C THR A 40 -18.28 -52.93 -4.36
N SER A 41 -19.47 -53.49 -4.55
CA SER A 41 -20.68 -53.21 -3.81
C SER A 41 -20.56 -53.74 -2.37
N VAL A 42 -20.73 -52.91 -1.37
CA VAL A 42 -20.98 -53.31 0.02
C VAL A 42 -22.29 -52.66 0.52
N SER A 43 -23.09 -53.54 1.07
CA SER A 43 -24.42 -53.44 1.61
C SER A 43 -24.69 -52.29 2.55
N THR A 44 -25.89 -51.69 2.39
CA THR A 44 -26.58 -50.76 3.26
C THR A 44 -26.78 -51.28 4.67
N THR A 45 -26.42 -50.47 5.67
CA THR A 45 -27.09 -50.44 6.98
C THR A 45 -27.47 -49.00 7.30
N ASP A 46 -28.77 -48.84 7.54
CA ASP A 46 -29.39 -47.59 7.99
C ASP A 46 -28.75 -47.02 9.23
N VAL A 47 -28.28 -45.77 9.18
CA VAL A 47 -28.05 -44.93 10.33
C VAL A 47 -28.88 -43.67 10.16
N SER A 48 -29.75 -43.46 11.16
CA SER A 48 -30.73 -42.39 11.25
C SER A 48 -30.10 -40.98 11.12
N THR A 49 -30.74 -40.17 10.31
CA THR A 49 -30.53 -38.71 10.23
C THR A 49 -31.03 -38.02 11.50
N SER A 50 -30.13 -37.78 12.45
CA SER A 50 -30.24 -36.70 13.43
C SER A 50 -28.84 -36.54 14.04
N ASP A 51 -28.14 -35.47 13.74
CA ASP A 51 -26.96 -34.83 14.36
C ASP A 51 -25.87 -34.52 13.35
N ILE A 52 -26.26 -33.77 12.31
CA ILE A 52 -25.30 -32.87 11.64
C ILE A 52 -25.80 -31.45 11.98
N ALA A 53 -25.53 -31.08 13.23
CA ALA A 53 -25.55 -29.67 13.61
C ALA A 53 -24.34 -28.99 12.97
N ASP A 54 -24.66 -28.03 12.16
CA ASP A 54 -23.91 -26.84 11.81
C ASP A 54 -22.41 -26.85 12.18
N ALA A 55 -21.56 -27.29 11.26
CA ALA A 55 -20.27 -26.70 11.14
C ALA A 55 -20.49 -25.29 10.55
N GLU A 56 -20.71 -24.30 11.41
CA GLU A 56 -20.60 -22.91 11.04
C GLU A 56 -19.26 -22.74 10.34
N SER A 57 -19.36 -22.43 9.05
CA SER A 57 -18.31 -21.76 8.33
C SER A 57 -17.96 -20.53 9.16
N THR A 58 -16.82 -20.55 9.86
CA THR A 58 -16.23 -19.33 10.36
C THR A 58 -15.85 -18.50 9.13
N SER A 59 -16.81 -17.73 8.62
CA SER A 59 -16.51 -16.59 7.77
C SER A 59 -15.53 -15.76 8.60
N ASP A 60 -14.34 -15.60 8.07
CA ASP A 60 -13.39 -14.58 8.57
C ASP A 60 -14.19 -13.27 8.56
N ASP A 61 -14.54 -12.77 9.74
CA ASP A 61 -15.44 -11.63 9.96
C ASP A 61 -14.66 -10.35 9.66
N GLN A 62 -14.16 -10.26 8.40
CA GLN A 62 -13.46 -9.10 7.92
C GLN A 62 -14.49 -8.01 7.64
N GLN A 63 -14.47 -6.95 8.44
CA GLN A 63 -15.27 -5.76 8.22
C GLN A 63 -14.85 -5.11 6.90
N ASP A 64 -15.78 -4.94 5.98
CA ASP A 64 -15.54 -4.21 4.73
C ASP A 64 -15.83 -2.72 4.89
N ILE A 65 -15.02 -1.90 4.25
CA ILE A 65 -15.29 -0.47 4.07
C ILE A 65 -15.84 -0.26 2.66
N GLU A 66 -16.94 0.45 2.56
CA GLU A 66 -17.61 0.80 1.31
C GLU A 66 -17.50 2.29 1.05
N TYR A 67 -17.32 2.69 -0.19
CA TYR A 67 -17.20 4.11 -0.54
C TYR A 67 -17.53 4.37 -2.01
N GLU A 68 -18.04 5.57 -2.27
CA GLU A 68 -18.28 6.08 -3.61
C GLU A 68 -17.97 7.56 -3.73
N SER A 69 -17.57 8.00 -4.90
CA SER A 69 -17.24 9.39 -5.19
C SER A 69 -18.24 10.03 -6.16
N HIS A 70 -18.54 11.31 -5.91
CA HIS A 70 -19.19 12.19 -6.88
C HIS A 70 -18.13 12.82 -7.78
N ILE A 71 -18.21 12.50 -9.07
CA ILE A 71 -17.20 12.86 -10.07
C ILE A 71 -17.73 13.94 -10.99
N GLN A 72 -16.91 14.94 -11.27
CA GLN A 72 -17.23 16.02 -12.22
C GLN A 72 -17.81 15.48 -13.53
N GLY A 73 -19.05 15.88 -13.84
CA GLY A 73 -19.74 15.54 -15.08
C GLY A 73 -20.30 14.11 -15.16
N ASN A 74 -19.93 13.22 -14.24
CA ASN A 74 -20.46 11.87 -14.16
C ASN A 74 -21.57 11.75 -13.07
N GLY A 75 -21.47 12.53 -11.99
CA GLY A 75 -22.28 12.36 -10.80
C GLY A 75 -21.70 11.31 -9.86
N TRP A 76 -22.53 10.71 -9.01
CA TRP A 76 -22.14 9.58 -8.17
C TRP A 76 -21.79 8.35 -9.02
N GLU A 77 -20.82 7.59 -8.58
CA GLU A 77 -20.52 6.29 -9.18
C GLU A 77 -21.74 5.37 -9.13
N THR A 78 -21.86 4.47 -10.08
CA THR A 78 -23.01 3.56 -10.18
C THR A 78 -22.89 2.33 -9.29
N GLN A 79 -21.72 2.12 -8.73
CA GLN A 79 -21.41 1.02 -7.81
C GLN A 79 -20.49 1.54 -6.73
N GLU A 80 -20.75 1.18 -5.49
CA GLU A 80 -19.84 1.38 -4.38
C GLU A 80 -18.58 0.57 -4.59
N ARG A 81 -17.48 1.07 -4.04
CA ARG A 81 -16.17 0.43 -4.02
C ARG A 81 -15.96 -0.18 -2.64
N THR A 82 -15.24 -1.28 -2.60
CA THR A 82 -14.88 -1.93 -1.35
C THR A 82 -13.36 -2.05 -1.22
N ASN A 83 -12.89 -2.14 -0.02
CA ASN A 83 -11.50 -2.45 0.39
C ASN A 83 -10.44 -2.41 -0.74
N GLY A 84 -9.87 -1.24 -1.02
CA GLY A 84 -8.78 -1.08 -1.99
C GLY A 84 -9.19 -0.94 -3.44
N GLU A 85 -10.49 -0.88 -3.76
CA GLU A 85 -10.91 -0.57 -5.11
C GLU A 85 -10.82 0.93 -5.39
N LEU A 86 -10.54 1.30 -6.62
CA LEU A 86 -10.40 2.70 -7.02
C LEU A 86 -11.76 3.39 -7.14
N SER A 87 -11.95 4.51 -6.44
CA SER A 87 -13.09 5.40 -6.60
C SER A 87 -12.64 6.71 -7.23
N GLY A 88 -13.20 7.06 -8.38
CA GLY A 88 -12.79 8.19 -9.20
C GLY A 88 -12.35 7.80 -10.61
N THR A 89 -11.63 8.69 -11.30
CA THR A 89 -11.15 8.45 -12.67
C THR A 89 -9.69 8.83 -12.83
N THR A 90 -8.90 7.97 -13.49
CA THR A 90 -7.51 8.27 -13.87
C THR A 90 -7.43 8.72 -15.32
N GLY A 91 -6.63 9.76 -15.61
CA GLY A 91 -6.36 10.22 -16.98
C GLY A 91 -7.48 11.03 -17.64
N GLU A 92 -8.64 11.20 -16.99
CA GLU A 92 -9.76 11.98 -17.54
C GLU A 92 -9.75 13.44 -17.09
N ASN A 93 -8.83 13.82 -16.23
CA ASN A 93 -8.73 15.18 -15.67
C ASN A 93 -10.01 15.64 -14.94
N LYS A 94 -10.78 14.71 -14.40
CA LYS A 94 -11.98 14.99 -13.61
C LYS A 94 -11.66 15.06 -12.13
N ARG A 95 -12.32 15.97 -11.42
CA ARG A 95 -12.19 16.12 -9.98
C ARG A 95 -13.21 15.28 -9.23
N LEU A 96 -12.88 14.89 -8.03
CA LEU A 96 -13.86 14.51 -7.03
C LEU A 96 -14.51 15.77 -6.44
N GLU A 97 -15.81 15.77 -6.26
CA GLU A 97 -16.60 16.89 -5.72
C GLU A 97 -17.19 16.55 -4.34
N ALA A 98 -17.54 15.29 -4.13
CA ALA A 98 -18.00 14.74 -2.86
C ALA A 98 -17.60 13.27 -2.75
N ILE A 99 -17.64 12.74 -1.53
CA ILE A 99 -17.42 11.33 -1.22
C ILE A 99 -18.39 10.89 -0.13
N GLN A 100 -18.83 9.65 -0.18
CA GLN A 100 -19.56 8.96 0.86
C GLN A 100 -18.76 7.70 1.23
N ILE A 101 -18.56 7.47 2.53
CA ILE A 101 -17.81 6.32 3.05
C ILE A 101 -18.65 5.68 4.13
N SER A 102 -18.81 4.37 4.10
CA SER A 102 -19.59 3.63 5.08
C SER A 102 -18.83 2.41 5.61
N LEU A 103 -19.18 2.04 6.83
CA LEU A 103 -18.86 0.75 7.42
C LEU A 103 -20.22 0.11 7.73
N PRO A 104 -20.70 -0.85 6.93
CA PRO A 104 -21.93 -1.56 7.22
C PRO A 104 -21.98 -1.99 8.69
N ASP A 105 -23.11 -1.76 9.36
CA ASP A 105 -23.34 -2.01 10.79
C ASP A 105 -22.50 -1.17 11.79
N HIS A 106 -21.54 -0.35 11.32
CA HIS A 106 -20.60 0.42 12.16
C HIS A 106 -20.40 1.87 11.70
N ASN A 107 -21.39 2.49 11.06
CA ASN A 107 -21.29 3.85 10.53
C ASN A 107 -21.01 4.94 11.59
N ASP A 108 -21.35 4.70 12.84
CA ASP A 108 -21.01 5.54 13.98
C ASP A 108 -19.52 5.47 14.38
N SER A 109 -18.83 4.46 13.87
CA SER A 109 -17.41 4.18 14.19
C SER A 109 -16.44 4.65 13.12
N ILE A 110 -16.89 5.35 12.08
CA ILE A 110 -16.04 6.02 11.09
C ILE A 110 -16.45 7.48 10.94
N GLN A 111 -15.47 8.36 10.82
CA GLN A 111 -15.66 9.77 10.56
C GLN A 111 -14.65 10.25 9.52
N TYR A 112 -15.08 11.18 8.68
CA TYR A 112 -14.22 11.76 7.65
C TYR A 112 -14.57 13.21 7.36
N GLN A 113 -13.59 13.97 6.90
CA GLN A 113 -13.75 15.35 6.44
C GLN A 113 -12.92 15.58 5.19
N VAL A 114 -13.35 16.53 4.38
CA VAL A 114 -12.66 16.92 3.17
C VAL A 114 -12.31 18.41 3.18
N HIS A 115 -11.20 18.76 2.53
CA HIS A 115 -10.84 20.14 2.21
C HIS A 115 -11.38 20.43 0.80
N VAL A 116 -12.25 21.42 0.70
CA VAL A 116 -12.93 21.81 -0.53
C VAL A 116 -12.46 23.18 -1.01
N GLN A 117 -12.31 23.32 -2.31
CA GLN A 117 -11.97 24.58 -2.97
C GLN A 117 -12.83 25.75 -2.46
N ASP A 118 -12.20 26.86 -2.09
CA ASP A 118 -12.81 28.12 -1.61
C ASP A 118 -13.66 27.97 -0.33
N ILE A 119 -13.70 26.79 0.29
CA ILE A 119 -14.39 26.53 1.57
C ILE A 119 -13.38 26.20 2.67
N GLY A 120 -12.34 25.40 2.33
CA GLY A 120 -11.41 24.86 3.33
C GLY A 120 -11.87 23.52 3.88
N TRP A 121 -11.40 23.16 5.08
CA TRP A 121 -11.83 21.97 5.78
C TRP A 121 -13.29 22.11 6.22
N MET A 122 -14.11 21.16 5.78
CA MET A 122 -15.48 21.00 6.27
C MET A 122 -15.47 20.24 7.60
N ASP A 123 -16.57 20.28 8.34
CA ASP A 123 -16.72 19.48 9.56
C ASP A 123 -16.62 17.97 9.25
N TYR A 124 -16.25 17.19 10.28
CA TYR A 124 -16.32 15.74 10.19
C TYR A 124 -17.77 15.29 10.07
N VAL A 125 -18.01 14.36 9.15
CA VAL A 125 -19.28 13.65 9.01
C VAL A 125 -19.08 12.20 9.48
N SER A 126 -20.19 11.53 9.86
CA SER A 126 -20.21 10.12 10.22
C SER A 126 -20.31 9.23 8.98
N GLY A 127 -20.08 7.93 9.14
CA GLY A 127 -20.26 6.96 8.07
C GLY A 127 -21.63 7.05 7.41
N GLY A 128 -21.66 6.92 6.08
CA GLY A 128 -22.87 7.06 5.27
C GLY A 128 -23.31 8.49 4.97
N GLU A 129 -22.68 9.52 5.55
CA GLU A 129 -22.99 10.91 5.26
C GLU A 129 -22.07 11.47 4.15
N VAL A 130 -22.54 12.44 3.39
CA VAL A 130 -21.78 13.04 2.29
C VAL A 130 -20.79 14.08 2.80
N ALA A 131 -19.50 13.93 2.50
CA ALA A 131 -18.48 14.96 2.67
C ALA A 131 -18.16 15.60 1.31
N GLY A 132 -18.14 16.93 1.25
CA GLY A 132 -17.90 17.69 0.02
C GLY A 132 -19.12 18.42 -0.48
N THR A 133 -19.16 18.73 -1.77
CA THR A 133 -20.26 19.50 -2.36
C THR A 133 -20.72 18.86 -3.67
N THR A 134 -22.04 18.81 -3.90
CA THR A 134 -22.63 18.42 -5.20
C THR A 134 -23.24 19.64 -5.87
N GLY A 135 -23.13 19.74 -7.21
CA GLY A 135 -23.75 20.83 -7.97
C GLY A 135 -23.08 22.21 -7.82
N GLN A 136 -22.01 22.34 -7.07
CA GLN A 136 -21.29 23.60 -6.87
C GLN A 136 -20.00 23.72 -7.69
N ALA A 137 -19.67 22.68 -8.45
CA ALA A 137 -18.47 22.61 -9.28
C ALA A 137 -17.16 22.88 -8.49
N LYS A 138 -17.11 22.50 -7.21
CA LYS A 138 -15.95 22.64 -6.34
C LYS A 138 -15.23 21.30 -6.17
N ARG A 139 -13.89 21.32 -6.24
CA ARG A 139 -13.07 20.13 -6.09
C ARG A 139 -12.78 19.81 -4.62
N ILE A 140 -12.64 18.55 -4.32
CA ILE A 140 -11.94 18.08 -3.12
C ILE A 140 -10.43 18.23 -3.37
N GLU A 141 -9.71 18.77 -2.40
CA GLU A 141 -8.26 19.00 -2.44
C GLU A 141 -7.50 18.09 -1.46
N ALA A 142 -8.12 17.73 -0.34
CA ALA A 142 -7.57 16.81 0.64
C ALA A 142 -8.68 16.12 1.43
N ILE A 143 -8.34 15.01 2.09
CA ILE A 143 -9.23 14.21 2.92
C ILE A 143 -8.50 13.72 4.17
N ARG A 144 -9.26 13.52 5.24
CA ARG A 144 -8.90 12.78 6.45
C ARG A 144 -9.99 11.78 6.78
N ILE A 145 -9.59 10.58 7.18
CA ILE A 145 -10.52 9.51 7.58
C ILE A 145 -10.00 8.94 8.89
N ARG A 146 -10.89 8.75 9.86
CA ARG A 146 -10.57 8.16 11.17
C ARG A 146 -11.63 7.17 11.62
N LEU A 147 -11.20 6.20 12.39
CA LEU A 147 -12.09 5.33 13.14
C LEU A 147 -12.36 5.91 14.54
N SER A 148 -13.43 5.47 15.16
CA SER A 148 -13.83 5.78 16.53
C SER A 148 -14.36 4.54 17.24
N GLY A 149 -14.69 4.66 18.53
CA GLY A 149 -15.24 3.56 19.31
C GLY A 149 -14.28 2.36 19.43
N ASN A 150 -14.85 1.16 19.45
CA ASN A 150 -14.07 -0.06 19.61
C ASN A 150 -13.26 -0.45 18.38
N LEU A 151 -13.65 0.00 17.19
CA LEU A 151 -12.96 -0.35 15.95
C LEU A 151 -11.52 0.18 15.89
N VAL A 152 -11.21 1.28 16.61
CA VAL A 152 -9.82 1.77 16.70
C VAL A 152 -8.86 0.77 17.34
N ASN A 153 -9.35 -0.19 18.10
CA ASN A 153 -8.52 -1.20 18.71
C ASN A 153 -8.25 -2.38 17.77
N THR A 154 -9.12 -2.61 16.79
CA THR A 154 -9.12 -3.78 15.92
C THR A 154 -8.64 -3.46 14.51
N TYR A 155 -8.88 -2.24 14.01
CA TYR A 155 -8.58 -1.86 12.63
C TYR A 155 -7.81 -0.55 12.54
N ASN A 156 -7.08 -0.40 11.43
CA ASN A 156 -6.59 0.86 10.90
C ASN A 156 -7.34 1.16 9.59
N VAL A 157 -7.74 2.41 9.38
CA VAL A 157 -8.15 2.87 8.06
C VAL A 157 -6.94 3.43 7.33
N ILE A 158 -6.64 2.88 6.15
CA ILE A 158 -5.47 3.20 5.34
C ILE A 158 -5.97 3.72 3.99
N TYR A 159 -5.43 4.82 3.50
CA TYR A 159 -5.89 5.43 2.26
C TYR A 159 -4.82 6.25 1.58
N HIS A 160 -4.98 6.45 0.29
CA HIS A 160 -4.21 7.39 -0.49
C HIS A 160 -5.03 8.01 -1.62
N THR A 161 -4.54 9.09 -2.18
CA THR A 161 -5.23 9.83 -3.24
C THR A 161 -4.32 10.07 -4.44
N HIS A 162 -4.91 10.03 -5.63
CA HIS A 162 -4.29 10.53 -6.85
C HIS A 162 -4.62 12.01 -7.00
N VAL A 163 -3.60 12.83 -7.04
CA VAL A 163 -3.71 14.29 -7.09
C VAL A 163 -3.20 14.81 -8.42
N GLN A 164 -3.91 15.75 -8.98
CA GLN A 164 -3.52 16.47 -10.20
C GLN A 164 -2.03 16.87 -10.15
N ASN A 165 -1.28 16.61 -11.19
CA ASN A 165 0.15 16.91 -11.38
C ASN A 165 1.13 16.12 -10.48
N TYR A 166 0.66 15.49 -9.40
CA TYR A 166 1.50 14.69 -8.52
C TYR A 166 1.36 13.18 -8.75
N GLY A 167 0.21 12.73 -9.29
CA GLY A 167 -0.10 11.31 -9.34
C GLY A 167 -0.49 10.77 -7.95
N TRP A 168 -0.23 9.49 -7.73
CA TRP A 168 -0.50 8.85 -6.45
C TRP A 168 0.41 9.37 -5.35
N LEU A 169 -0.20 9.86 -4.28
CA LEU A 169 0.51 10.18 -3.04
C LEU A 169 0.80 8.88 -2.27
N LYS A 170 1.69 8.95 -1.30
CA LYS A 170 1.94 7.82 -0.40
C LYS A 170 0.69 7.45 0.39
N TRP A 171 0.60 6.18 0.77
CA TRP A 171 -0.39 5.69 1.72
C TRP A 171 -0.25 6.40 3.08
N VAL A 172 -1.37 6.74 3.65
CA VAL A 172 -1.48 7.32 5.00
C VAL A 172 -2.53 6.55 5.80
N MET A 173 -2.54 6.72 7.12
CA MET A 173 -3.50 6.04 7.98
C MET A 173 -4.06 6.97 9.05
N ASN A 174 -5.22 6.63 9.55
CA ASN A 174 -5.84 7.16 10.76
C ASN A 174 -5.69 8.68 10.93
N ASP A 175 -6.60 9.46 10.38
CA ASP A 175 -6.65 10.94 10.50
C ASP A 175 -5.47 11.71 9.88
N THR A 176 -4.59 11.05 9.14
CA THR A 176 -3.49 11.71 8.42
C THR A 176 -3.99 12.28 7.10
N ILE A 177 -3.58 13.49 6.74
CA ILE A 177 -4.01 14.15 5.49
C ILE A 177 -3.50 13.35 4.26
N SER A 178 -4.40 13.03 3.33
CA SER A 178 -4.08 12.64 1.96
C SER A 178 -4.63 13.69 1.00
N GLY A 179 -3.81 14.18 0.08
CA GLY A 179 -4.13 15.31 -0.79
C GLY A 179 -3.24 16.51 -0.54
N THR A 180 -3.66 17.68 -1.02
CA THR A 180 -2.93 18.95 -0.87
C THR A 180 -3.84 20.04 -0.39
N THR A 181 -3.32 20.96 0.44
CA THR A 181 -4.03 22.18 0.83
C THR A 181 -3.29 23.41 0.35
N GLY A 182 -4.01 24.44 -0.10
CA GLY A 182 -3.43 25.70 -0.55
C GLY A 182 -2.70 25.66 -1.90
N GLN A 183 -2.74 24.54 -2.62
CA GLN A 183 -2.10 24.38 -3.93
C GLN A 183 -3.09 24.41 -5.10
N SER A 184 -4.37 24.47 -4.81
CA SER A 184 -5.43 24.49 -5.82
C SER A 184 -5.43 23.25 -6.74
N LEU A 185 -4.99 22.10 -6.23
CA LEU A 185 -4.94 20.82 -6.96
C LEU A 185 -6.11 19.92 -6.52
N ARG A 186 -6.72 19.26 -7.50
CA ARG A 186 -7.84 18.34 -7.25
C ARG A 186 -7.38 16.95 -6.90
N ILE A 187 -8.15 16.26 -6.10
CA ILE A 187 -8.13 14.79 -6.04
C ILE A 187 -8.92 14.26 -7.24
N GLU A 188 -8.37 13.25 -7.90
CA GLU A 188 -8.96 12.58 -9.07
C GLU A 188 -9.43 11.17 -8.75
N VAL A 189 -8.75 10.47 -7.84
CA VAL A 189 -9.06 9.12 -7.38
C VAL A 189 -8.67 8.97 -5.92
N ILE A 190 -9.40 8.12 -5.23
CA ILE A 190 -9.07 7.64 -3.88
C ILE A 190 -9.14 6.12 -3.82
N GLU A 191 -8.32 5.53 -2.98
CA GLU A 191 -8.33 4.12 -2.62
C GLU A 191 -8.29 4.03 -1.09
N ILE A 192 -9.19 3.23 -0.50
CA ILE A 192 -9.35 3.13 0.95
C ILE A 192 -9.38 1.65 1.35
N LEU A 193 -8.63 1.31 2.38
CA LEU A 193 -8.53 -0.03 2.96
C LEU A 193 -8.87 0.01 4.44
N LEU A 194 -9.62 -0.97 4.90
CA LEU A 194 -9.75 -1.27 6.32
C LEU A 194 -8.84 -2.45 6.65
N ALA A 195 -7.71 -2.19 7.29
CA ALA A 195 -6.76 -3.21 7.66
C ALA A 195 -7.00 -3.63 9.12
N LYS A 196 -7.28 -4.91 9.34
CA LYS A 196 -7.34 -5.48 10.69
C LYS A 196 -5.98 -5.28 11.34
N LYS A 197 -5.97 -4.71 12.53
CA LYS A 197 -4.78 -4.76 13.37
C LYS A 197 -4.61 -6.21 13.74
N ASP A 198 -3.45 -6.78 13.48
CA ASP A 198 -3.17 -8.10 14.00
C ASP A 198 -3.34 -8.01 15.52
N VAL A 199 -4.40 -8.63 16.04
CA VAL A 199 -4.69 -8.64 17.49
C VAL A 199 -3.56 -9.34 18.24
N GLU A 200 -2.71 -10.03 17.50
CA GLU A 200 -1.45 -10.57 17.97
C GLU A 200 -0.34 -9.51 18.15
N ALA A 201 -0.54 -8.28 17.67
CA ALA A 201 0.44 -7.19 17.88
C ALA A 201 0.65 -6.81 19.35
N ALA A 202 -0.25 -7.16 20.25
CA ALA A 202 0.01 -7.11 21.71
C ALA A 202 0.88 -8.27 22.21
N THR A 203 1.05 -9.33 21.38
CA THR A 203 1.91 -10.50 21.62
C THR A 203 2.77 -10.82 20.39
N GLY A 204 2.66 -10.04 19.31
CA GLY A 204 3.34 -10.22 18.04
C GLY A 204 4.76 -9.66 18.02
N ASN A 205 5.43 -9.87 16.89
CA ASN A 205 6.73 -9.28 16.59
C ASN A 205 6.51 -8.03 15.74
N ASP A 206 6.56 -6.85 16.32
CA ASP A 206 6.58 -5.62 15.55
C ASP A 206 7.91 -5.51 14.77
N VAL A 207 7.85 -4.93 13.60
CA VAL A 207 9.06 -4.58 12.86
C VAL A 207 9.55 -3.22 13.35
N VAL A 208 10.60 -3.21 14.14
CA VAL A 208 11.24 -2.00 14.66
C VAL A 208 12.42 -1.62 13.78
N TYR A 209 12.56 -0.36 13.47
CA TYR A 209 13.65 0.12 12.60
C TYR A 209 14.02 1.57 12.86
N ASP A 210 15.27 1.88 12.57
CA ASP A 210 15.78 3.24 12.54
C ASP A 210 16.65 3.46 11.29
N SER A 211 16.96 4.71 11.01
CA SER A 211 17.84 5.05 9.91
C SER A 211 18.82 6.19 10.25
N HIS A 212 20.01 6.09 9.68
CA HIS A 212 20.99 7.16 9.69
C HIS A 212 20.78 8.06 8.47
N VAL A 213 20.60 9.34 8.72
CA VAL A 213 20.29 10.35 7.70
C VAL A 213 21.42 11.36 7.62
N GLN A 214 21.81 11.73 6.41
CA GLN A 214 22.79 12.77 6.13
C GLN A 214 22.52 14.04 6.97
N ASN A 215 23.54 14.57 7.65
CA ASN A 215 23.50 15.78 8.46
C ASN A 215 22.60 15.74 9.70
N ILE A 216 21.91 14.62 9.94
CA ILE A 216 21.04 14.43 11.12
C ILE A 216 21.64 13.36 12.04
N GLY A 217 22.16 12.26 11.47
CA GLY A 217 22.60 11.09 12.21
C GLY A 217 21.51 10.05 12.37
N TRP A 218 21.64 9.20 13.38
CA TRP A 218 20.64 8.20 13.73
C TRP A 218 19.37 8.87 14.24
N GLN A 219 18.24 8.43 13.71
CA GLN A 219 16.93 8.84 14.18
C GLN A 219 16.45 7.91 15.29
N SER A 220 15.41 8.31 16.01
CA SER A 220 14.74 7.43 16.97
C SER A 220 14.15 6.23 16.25
N GLU A 221 14.13 5.08 16.94
CA GLU A 221 13.43 3.89 16.48
C GLU A 221 11.94 4.20 16.24
N VAL A 222 11.42 3.62 15.19
CA VAL A 222 10.01 3.64 14.81
C VAL A 222 9.58 2.21 14.48
N GLN A 223 8.28 1.96 14.39
CA GLN A 223 7.74 0.62 14.16
C GLN A 223 6.59 0.63 13.15
N ASP A 224 6.32 -0.52 12.55
CA ASP A 224 5.11 -0.85 11.81
C ASP A 224 4.60 0.25 10.88
N GLY A 225 5.33 0.49 9.78
CA GLY A 225 4.95 1.44 8.76
C GLY A 225 5.15 2.92 9.11
N GLN A 226 5.69 3.26 10.28
CA GLN A 226 6.06 4.63 10.61
C GLN A 226 7.24 5.12 9.75
N LEU A 227 7.34 6.42 9.52
CA LEU A 227 8.40 6.99 8.70
C LEU A 227 9.73 7.02 9.43
N SER A 228 10.75 6.37 8.87
CA SER A 228 12.15 6.55 9.22
C SER A 228 12.88 7.21 8.06
N GLY A 229 13.50 8.36 8.30
CA GLY A 229 14.12 9.16 7.25
C GLY A 229 13.55 10.57 7.16
N THR A 230 13.76 11.25 6.04
CA THR A 230 13.26 12.59 5.78
C THR A 230 12.58 12.69 4.42
N VAL A 231 11.50 13.50 4.36
CA VAL A 231 10.79 13.80 3.11
C VAL A 231 11.00 15.28 2.78
N GLY A 232 11.29 15.58 1.51
CA GLY A 232 11.41 16.94 1.00
C GLY A 232 12.68 17.70 1.39
N LYS A 233 13.61 17.05 2.13
CA LYS A 233 14.88 17.68 2.57
C LYS A 233 16.08 17.35 1.70
N SER A 234 15.91 16.50 0.70
CA SER A 234 17.00 16.02 -0.17
C SER A 234 18.18 15.40 0.58
N TYR A 235 17.95 14.93 1.82
CA TYR A 235 18.95 14.20 2.58
C TYR A 235 18.88 12.71 2.23
N ARG A 236 20.07 12.08 2.11
CA ARG A 236 20.17 10.65 1.82
C ARG A 236 20.05 9.81 3.09
N LEU A 237 19.52 8.63 2.97
CA LEU A 237 19.71 7.55 3.94
C LEU A 237 21.11 6.95 3.72
N GLU A 238 21.83 6.69 4.78
CA GLU A 238 23.20 6.17 4.75
C GLU A 238 23.29 4.76 5.35
N ALA A 239 22.49 4.46 6.36
CA ALA A 239 22.45 3.16 7.02
C ALA A 239 21.11 2.95 7.73
N MET A 240 20.86 1.71 8.15
CA MET A 240 19.65 1.35 8.90
C MET A 240 19.86 0.10 9.75
N HIS A 241 19.03 -0.04 10.78
CA HIS A 241 18.80 -1.27 11.51
C HIS A 241 17.34 -1.67 11.34
N ILE A 242 17.07 -2.98 11.33
CA ILE A 242 15.72 -3.53 11.35
C ILE A 242 15.74 -4.76 12.26
N LEU A 243 14.81 -4.84 13.20
CA LEU A 243 14.68 -5.97 14.11
C LEU A 243 13.20 -6.31 14.36
N LEU A 244 12.96 -7.47 14.95
CA LEU A 244 11.67 -7.84 15.48
C LEU A 244 11.64 -7.51 16.97
N SER A 245 10.52 -6.94 17.45
CA SER A 245 10.38 -6.50 18.85
C SER A 245 10.41 -7.63 19.84
N ASN A 246 9.95 -8.83 19.44
CA ASN A 246 9.90 -10.01 20.31
C ASN A 246 10.55 -11.25 19.66
N PRO A 247 11.87 -11.39 19.76
CA PRO A 247 12.57 -12.55 19.20
C PRO A 247 12.18 -13.89 19.84
N SER A 248 11.48 -13.87 20.99
CA SER A 248 11.03 -15.10 21.67
C SER A 248 9.93 -15.84 20.92
N LEU A 249 9.20 -15.15 20.04
CA LEU A 249 8.16 -15.77 19.20
C LEU A 249 8.73 -16.59 18.04
N GLY A 250 10.02 -16.63 17.90
CA GLY A 250 10.70 -17.31 16.79
C GLY A 250 10.71 -16.48 15.51
N GLY A 251 11.50 -16.93 14.54
CA GLY A 251 11.73 -16.19 13.30
C GLY A 251 12.75 -15.08 13.43
N HIS A 252 13.28 -14.69 12.28
CA HIS A 252 14.27 -13.63 12.14
C HIS A 252 13.91 -12.72 10.97
N ILE A 253 14.18 -11.43 11.10
CA ILE A 253 14.15 -10.51 9.98
C ILE A 253 15.56 -10.40 9.39
N GLN A 254 15.66 -10.65 8.09
CA GLN A 254 16.90 -10.47 7.35
C GLN A 254 16.74 -9.40 6.29
N TYR A 255 17.76 -8.57 6.13
CA TYR A 255 17.76 -7.48 5.16
C TYR A 255 19.16 -7.23 4.61
N GLN A 256 19.19 -6.67 3.41
CA GLN A 256 20.41 -6.18 2.77
C GLN A 256 20.11 -4.88 2.04
N THR A 257 21.06 -3.98 2.00
CA THR A 257 20.96 -2.71 1.30
C THR A 257 21.93 -2.66 0.12
N HIS A 258 21.50 -1.97 -0.94
CA HIS A 258 22.37 -1.58 -2.04
C HIS A 258 22.93 -0.18 -1.76
N ILE A 259 24.24 -0.06 -1.73
CA ILE A 259 24.90 1.20 -1.46
C ILE A 259 25.49 1.76 -2.75
N GLN A 260 25.38 3.06 -2.94
CA GLN A 260 25.97 3.79 -4.04
C GLN A 260 27.45 3.39 -4.25
N ASN A 261 27.81 3.03 -5.48
CA ASN A 261 29.17 2.62 -5.92
C ASN A 261 29.72 1.32 -5.31
N LEU A 262 29.04 0.70 -4.33
CA LEU A 262 29.48 -0.52 -3.68
C LEU A 262 28.61 -1.74 -4.01
N GLY A 263 27.35 -1.52 -4.37
CA GLY A 263 26.42 -2.60 -4.68
C GLY A 263 25.76 -3.18 -3.44
N TRP A 264 25.20 -4.40 -3.62
CA TRP A 264 24.51 -5.11 -2.54
C TRP A 264 25.50 -5.56 -1.46
N GLN A 265 25.13 -5.25 -0.21
CA GLN A 265 25.84 -5.73 0.97
C GLN A 265 25.42 -7.17 1.32
N ASP A 266 26.16 -7.80 2.22
CA ASP A 266 25.74 -9.08 2.80
C ASP A 266 24.44 -8.93 3.59
N TRP A 267 23.66 -10.02 3.67
CA TRP A 267 22.48 -10.10 4.49
C TRP A 267 22.80 -9.83 5.96
N LYS A 268 22.04 -8.94 6.56
CA LYS A 268 22.04 -8.62 8.00
C LYS A 268 20.82 -9.27 8.64
N THR A 269 20.91 -9.52 9.92
CA THR A 269 19.86 -10.18 10.69
C THR A 269 19.60 -9.40 11.98
N ASP A 270 18.34 -9.23 12.35
CA ASP A 270 17.89 -8.77 13.67
C ASP A 270 18.72 -7.61 14.26
N GLY A 271 18.55 -6.42 13.74
CA GLY A 271 19.19 -5.20 14.24
C GLY A 271 20.65 -5.01 13.87
N GLN A 272 21.25 -5.88 13.03
CA GLN A 272 22.61 -5.64 12.54
C GLN A 272 22.64 -4.47 11.56
N LEU A 273 23.68 -3.66 11.61
CA LEU A 273 23.88 -2.53 10.71
C LEU A 273 23.92 -2.94 9.23
N SER A 274 23.06 -2.35 8.41
CA SER A 274 23.13 -2.41 6.95
C SER A 274 23.26 -1.01 6.38
N GLY A 275 24.28 -0.78 5.58
CA GLY A 275 24.67 0.54 5.11
C GLY A 275 26.03 0.98 5.65
N MET A 276 26.38 2.24 5.43
CA MET A 276 27.64 2.83 5.88
C MET A 276 27.42 4.27 6.31
N THR A 277 27.84 4.59 7.55
CA THR A 277 27.82 5.96 8.05
C THR A 277 29.14 6.66 7.79
N GLY A 278 29.14 7.98 7.58
CA GLY A 278 30.34 8.80 7.46
C GLY A 278 31.15 8.60 6.17
N GLN A 279 30.60 7.95 5.16
CA GLN A 279 31.25 7.73 3.87
C GLN A 279 30.59 8.52 2.74
N ASP A 280 29.63 9.34 3.05
CA ASP A 280 28.85 10.14 2.09
C ASP A 280 28.17 9.33 0.99
N LEU A 281 27.90 8.03 1.23
CA LEU A 281 27.25 7.12 0.31
C LEU A 281 25.78 6.91 0.70
N ARG A 282 24.89 6.91 -0.29
CA ARG A 282 23.46 6.70 -0.05
C ARG A 282 23.07 5.24 -0.19
N LEU A 283 22.03 4.86 0.51
CA LEU A 283 21.27 3.66 0.21
C LEU A 283 20.42 3.89 -1.06
N GLU A 284 20.45 2.94 -1.98
CA GLU A 284 19.74 3.01 -3.25
C GLU A 284 18.58 2.00 -3.34
N ALA A 285 18.69 0.88 -2.63
CA ALA A 285 17.66 -0.15 -2.57
C ALA A 285 17.79 -0.98 -1.30
N ILE A 286 16.71 -1.65 -0.93
CA ILE A 286 16.65 -2.59 0.19
C ILE A 286 15.92 -3.86 -0.23
N ARG A 287 16.33 -5.00 0.33
CA ARG A 287 15.59 -6.28 0.34
C ARG A 287 15.39 -6.72 1.76
N ILE A 288 14.18 -7.18 2.08
CA ILE A 288 13.81 -7.67 3.40
C ILE A 288 13.13 -9.04 3.23
N ARG A 289 13.39 -9.96 4.15
CA ARG A 289 12.71 -11.26 4.24
C ARG A 289 12.58 -11.70 5.69
N LEU A 290 11.56 -12.47 5.98
CA LEU A 290 11.44 -13.21 7.22
C LEU A 290 12.01 -14.62 7.02
N THR A 291 12.68 -15.16 8.04
CA THR A 291 13.27 -16.51 8.04
C THR A 291 13.03 -17.17 9.39
N GLY A 292 13.04 -18.53 9.43
CA GLY A 292 12.69 -19.29 10.63
C GLY A 292 11.19 -19.55 10.74
N ALA A 293 10.81 -20.34 11.74
CA ALA A 293 9.42 -20.61 12.02
C ALA A 293 8.81 -19.40 12.75
N ILE A 294 8.08 -18.58 12.02
CA ILE A 294 7.10 -17.69 12.62
C ILE A 294 5.94 -18.62 12.95
N SER A 295 5.70 -18.88 14.25
CA SER A 295 4.52 -19.64 14.64
C SER A 295 3.29 -18.88 14.17
N GLN A 296 2.55 -19.51 13.24
CA GLN A 296 1.22 -19.08 12.82
C GLN A 296 0.23 -19.28 13.95
#